data_b0cbc219e71877399bc90d5cfb2a2aac
#
_entry.id   b0cbc219e71877399bc90d5cfb2a2aac
#
_cell.length_a   1.000
_cell.length_b   1.000
_cell.length_c   1.000
_cell.angle_alpha   90.00
_cell.angle_beta   90.00
_cell.angle_gamma   90.00
#
_symmetry.space_group_name_H-M   'P 1'
#
loop_
_entity.id
_entity.type
_entity.pdbx_description
1 polymer ?
#
loop_
_entity_poly.entity_id
_entity_poly.type
_entity_poly.pdbx_seq_one_letter_code
_entity_poly.pdbx_strand_id
1 'polypeptide(L)'
;MKNTVLNETYELLREMKVVKNESEFAKDWLGKSDSYIRMLRFKNIEASTGCVAVCGIKLAHYGKRMIETEGYTGIGEQFLELSEQCNDLIKERAERDWLQAA
;
A
#
# COMPACT_ATOMS: atom_id res chain seq x y z
N MET A 1 -6.41 4.03 10.47
CA MET A 1 -5.88 4.41 9.15
C MET A 1 -7.04 4.56 8.17
N LYS A 2 -7.12 5.69 7.50
CA LYS A 2 -8.25 5.97 6.60
C LYS A 2 -8.07 5.36 5.20
N ASN A 3 -6.84 5.08 4.82
CA ASN A 3 -6.56 4.59 3.48
C ASN A 3 -6.84 3.09 3.38
N THR A 4 -7.94 2.75 2.70
CA THR A 4 -8.40 1.37 2.56
C THR A 4 -7.39 0.47 1.86
N VAL A 5 -6.69 0.99 0.84
CA VAL A 5 -5.71 0.17 0.11
C VAL A 5 -4.53 -0.21 0.98
N LEU A 6 -4.06 0.70 1.86
CA LEU A 6 -3.00 0.36 2.80
C LEU A 6 -3.47 -0.64 3.86
N ASN A 7 -4.72 -0.52 4.31
CA ASN A 7 -5.31 -1.48 5.24
C ASN A 7 -5.37 -2.87 4.63
N GLU A 8 -5.86 -2.97 3.42
CA GLU A 8 -5.95 -4.25 2.71
C GLU A 8 -4.57 -4.85 2.46
N THR A 9 -3.61 -4.03 2.09
CA THR A 9 -2.22 -4.47 1.90
C THR A 9 -1.64 -5.01 3.20
N TYR A 10 -1.82 -4.28 4.30
CA TYR A 10 -1.35 -4.71 5.60
C TYR A 10 -1.96 -6.06 6.01
N GLU A 11 -3.27 -6.20 5.88
CA GLU A 11 -3.96 -7.44 6.26
C GLU A 11 -3.46 -8.63 5.42
N LEU A 12 -3.27 -8.44 4.12
CA LEU A 12 -2.76 -9.49 3.24
C LEU A 12 -1.34 -9.89 3.63
N LEU A 13 -0.46 -8.92 3.86
CA LEU A 13 0.93 -9.21 4.26
C LEU A 13 1.01 -9.88 5.62
N ARG A 14 0.11 -9.50 6.53
CA ARG A 14 0.04 -10.10 7.85
C ARG A 14 -0.42 -11.56 7.76
N GLU A 15 -1.44 -11.84 6.96
CA GLU A 15 -1.91 -13.21 6.73
C GLU A 15 -0.83 -14.08 6.12
N MET A 16 -0.02 -13.53 5.23
CA MET A 16 1.11 -14.23 4.62
C MET A 16 2.31 -14.33 5.56
N LYS A 17 2.25 -13.72 6.73
CA LYS A 17 3.35 -13.67 7.71
C LYS A 17 4.59 -12.93 7.19
N VAL A 18 4.40 -12.03 6.23
CA VAL A 18 5.47 -11.16 5.74
C VAL A 18 5.77 -10.08 6.78
N VAL A 19 4.71 -9.57 7.42
CA VAL A 19 4.84 -8.61 8.53
C VAL A 19 4.03 -9.14 9.73
N LYS A 20 4.48 -8.82 10.94
CA LYS A 20 3.81 -9.25 12.17
C LYS A 20 2.80 -8.23 12.68
N ASN A 21 3.08 -6.94 12.46
CA ASN A 21 2.29 -5.85 13.03
C ASN A 21 2.48 -4.58 12.21
N GLU A 22 1.76 -3.54 12.60
CA GLU A 22 1.79 -2.26 11.91
C GLU A 22 3.17 -1.60 11.92
N SER A 23 3.95 -1.81 12.97
CA SER A 23 5.30 -1.24 13.06
C SER A 23 6.22 -1.85 12.00
N GLU A 24 6.19 -3.17 11.82
CA GLU A 24 6.96 -3.84 10.77
C GLU A 24 6.47 -3.42 9.38
N PHE A 25 5.18 -3.32 9.20
CA PHE A 25 4.60 -2.87 7.93
C PHE A 25 5.13 -1.48 7.57
N ALA A 26 5.11 -0.56 8.52
CA ALA A 26 5.60 0.80 8.29
C ALA A 26 7.08 0.82 7.95
N LYS A 27 7.91 0.12 8.71
CA LYS A 27 9.37 0.10 8.51
C LYS A 27 9.78 -0.67 7.27
N ASP A 28 9.35 -1.91 7.18
CA ASP A 28 9.88 -2.85 6.19
C ASP A 28 9.22 -2.70 4.83
N TRP A 29 7.96 -2.32 4.81
CA TRP A 29 7.21 -2.20 3.56
C TRP A 29 7.10 -0.77 3.06
N LEU A 30 6.75 0.17 3.95
CA LEU A 30 6.50 1.55 3.55
C LEU A 30 7.75 2.45 3.63
N GLY A 31 8.83 1.99 4.27
CA GLY A 31 10.03 2.79 4.43
C GLY A 31 9.84 4.00 5.34
N LYS A 32 8.96 3.87 6.32
CA LYS A 32 8.65 4.92 7.29
C LYS A 32 9.10 4.50 8.70
N SER A 33 8.91 5.39 9.68
CA SER A 33 9.20 5.04 11.07
C SER A 33 8.20 4.00 11.57
N ASP A 34 8.58 3.27 12.62
CA ASP A 34 7.74 2.24 13.20
C ASP A 34 6.43 2.79 13.79
N SER A 35 6.37 4.08 14.09
CA SER A 35 5.18 4.74 14.63
C SER A 35 4.31 5.42 13.57
N TYR A 36 4.66 5.27 12.30
CA TYR A 36 4.00 6.00 11.20
C TYR A 36 2.48 5.76 11.16
N ILE A 37 2.04 4.50 11.22
CA ILE A 37 0.62 4.17 11.15
C ILE A 37 -0.13 4.74 12.35
N ARG A 38 0.46 4.64 13.55
CA ARG A 38 -0.14 5.21 14.77
C ARG A 38 -0.27 6.72 14.66
N MET A 39 0.74 7.38 14.08
CA MET A 39 0.73 8.83 13.85
C MET A 39 -0.40 9.23 12.90
N LEU A 40 -0.58 8.50 11.80
CA LEU A 40 -1.68 8.75 10.85
C LEU A 40 -3.04 8.64 11.56
N ARG A 41 -3.19 7.60 12.37
CA ARG A 41 -4.44 7.37 13.11
C ARG A 41 -4.68 8.47 14.14
N PHE A 42 -3.64 8.82 14.89
CA PHE A 42 -3.72 9.86 15.91
C PHE A 42 -4.09 11.22 15.31
N LYS A 43 -3.45 11.59 14.21
CA LYS A 43 -3.72 12.86 13.52
C LYS A 43 -4.95 12.81 12.61
N ASN A 44 -5.53 11.63 12.43
CA ASN A 44 -6.68 11.42 11.54
C ASN A 44 -6.40 11.91 10.10
N ILE A 45 -5.23 11.56 9.60
CA ILE A 45 -4.79 11.92 8.24
C ILE A 45 -4.48 10.66 7.44
N GLU A 46 -4.48 10.80 6.13
CA GLU A 46 -4.15 9.73 5.21
C GLU A 46 -2.64 9.67 4.95
N ALA A 47 -2.15 8.51 4.51
CA ALA A 47 -0.76 8.37 4.10
C ALA A 47 -0.46 9.30 2.92
N SER A 48 0.79 9.77 2.85
CA SER A 48 1.22 10.65 1.76
C SER A 48 1.16 9.92 0.41
N THR A 49 1.02 10.70 -0.65
CA THR A 49 1.02 10.16 -2.02
C THR A 49 2.32 9.40 -2.32
N GLY A 50 3.45 9.91 -1.85
CA GLY A 50 4.72 9.20 -1.99
C GLY A 50 4.73 7.85 -1.31
N CYS A 51 4.14 7.74 -0.13
CA CYS A 51 4.02 6.48 0.59
C CYS A 51 3.14 5.49 -0.19
N VAL A 52 2.01 5.94 -0.71
CA VAL A 52 1.12 5.11 -1.53
C VAL A 52 1.85 4.65 -2.79
N ALA A 53 2.65 5.51 -3.42
CA ALA A 53 3.42 5.16 -4.61
C ALA A 53 4.44 4.06 -4.32
N VAL A 54 5.19 4.17 -3.23
CA VAL A 54 6.15 3.13 -2.83
C VAL A 54 5.43 1.80 -2.61
N CYS A 55 4.31 1.82 -1.91
CA CYS A 55 3.50 0.63 -1.67
C CYS A 55 3.08 -0.03 -2.98
N GLY A 56 2.55 0.77 -3.90
CA GLY A 56 2.08 0.27 -5.20
C GLY A 56 3.20 -0.34 -6.04
N ILE A 57 4.36 0.29 -6.05
CA ILE A 57 5.52 -0.21 -6.80
C ILE A 57 5.99 -1.56 -6.24
N LYS A 58 6.06 -1.68 -4.91
CA LYS A 58 6.44 -2.95 -4.28
C LYS A 58 5.42 -4.05 -4.57
N LEU A 59 4.14 -3.73 -4.47
CA LEU A 59 3.07 -4.69 -4.78
C LEU A 59 3.17 -5.19 -6.21
N ALA A 60 3.41 -4.29 -7.16
CA ALA A 60 3.57 -4.67 -8.57
C ALA A 60 4.80 -5.54 -8.78
N HIS A 61 5.91 -5.19 -8.16
CA HIS A 61 7.17 -5.92 -8.28
C HIS A 61 7.03 -7.37 -7.81
N TYR A 62 6.52 -7.55 -6.60
CA TYR A 62 6.37 -8.90 -6.04
C TYR A 62 5.21 -9.65 -6.68
N GLY A 63 4.13 -8.95 -7.02
CA GLY A 63 2.99 -9.57 -7.68
C GLY A 63 3.34 -10.20 -9.02
N LYS A 64 4.15 -9.53 -9.83
CA LYS A 64 4.60 -10.05 -11.12
C LYS A 64 5.40 -11.35 -10.96
N ARG A 65 6.25 -11.41 -9.95
CA ARG A 65 7.02 -12.62 -9.64
C ARG A 65 6.12 -13.76 -9.16
N MET A 66 5.14 -13.43 -8.33
CA MET A 66 4.23 -14.42 -7.78
C MET A 66 3.35 -15.05 -8.84
N ILE A 67 2.90 -14.28 -9.83
CA ILE A 67 2.09 -14.80 -10.92
C ILE A 67 2.83 -15.90 -11.68
N GLU A 68 4.13 -15.76 -11.84
CA GLU A 68 4.97 -16.72 -12.56
C GLU A 68 5.39 -17.90 -11.67
N THR A 69 5.08 -17.87 -10.39
CA THR A 69 5.49 -18.91 -9.43
C THR A 69 4.31 -19.83 -9.15
N GLU A 70 4.51 -21.12 -9.39
CA GLU A 70 3.48 -22.13 -9.14
C GLU A 70 3.02 -22.08 -7.68
N GLY A 71 1.72 -22.07 -7.47
CA GLY A 71 1.11 -22.01 -6.15
C GLY A 71 0.90 -20.60 -5.62
N TYR A 72 1.43 -19.57 -6.29
CA TYR A 72 1.34 -18.17 -5.83
C TYR A 72 0.60 -17.25 -6.80
N THR A 73 0.07 -17.80 -7.90
CA THR A 73 -0.61 -17.00 -8.92
C THR A 73 -1.77 -16.17 -8.37
N GLY A 74 -2.62 -16.78 -7.53
CA GLY A 74 -3.76 -16.09 -6.94
C GLY A 74 -3.36 -14.94 -6.04
N ILE A 75 -2.33 -15.14 -5.22
CA ILE A 75 -1.82 -14.09 -4.34
C ILE A 75 -1.17 -12.99 -5.18
N GLY A 76 -0.45 -13.36 -6.23
CA GLY A 76 0.14 -12.41 -7.16
C GLY A 76 -0.90 -11.51 -7.82
N GLU A 77 -2.04 -12.09 -8.20
CA GLU A 77 -3.15 -11.31 -8.75
C GLU A 77 -3.71 -10.32 -7.75
N GLN A 78 -3.84 -10.72 -6.48
CA GLN A 78 -4.25 -9.80 -5.42
C GLN A 78 -3.26 -8.65 -5.22
N PHE A 79 -1.97 -8.94 -5.29
CA PHE A 79 -0.92 -7.92 -5.20
C PHE A 79 -1.04 -6.91 -6.35
N LEU A 80 -1.24 -7.39 -7.58
CA LEU A 80 -1.37 -6.51 -8.75
C LEU A 80 -2.64 -5.67 -8.68
N GLU A 81 -3.73 -6.24 -8.20
CA GLU A 81 -4.98 -5.50 -8.00
C GLU A 81 -4.80 -4.38 -6.98
N LEU A 82 -4.14 -4.66 -5.86
CA LEU A 82 -3.84 -3.63 -4.85
C LEU A 82 -2.90 -2.56 -5.40
N SER A 83 -1.94 -2.95 -6.25
CA SER A 83 -1.06 -1.99 -6.92
C SER A 83 -1.86 -1.04 -7.81
N GLU A 84 -2.83 -1.56 -8.56
CA GLU A 84 -3.72 -0.72 -9.38
C GLU A 84 -4.53 0.23 -8.52
N GLN A 85 -5.02 -0.22 -7.37
CA GLN A 85 -5.75 0.65 -6.43
C GLN A 85 -4.86 1.78 -5.92
N CYS A 86 -3.58 1.51 -5.68
CA CYS A 86 -2.62 2.56 -5.31
C CYS A 86 -2.49 3.59 -6.43
N ASN A 87 -2.36 3.13 -7.67
CA ASN A 87 -2.25 4.03 -8.83
C ASN A 87 -3.51 4.86 -9.02
N ASP A 88 -4.67 4.26 -8.85
CA ASP A 88 -5.95 4.97 -8.95
C ASP A 88 -6.07 6.06 -7.90
N LEU A 89 -5.63 5.78 -6.68
CA LEU A 89 -5.65 6.77 -5.60
C LEU A 89 -4.73 7.95 -5.90
N ILE A 90 -3.53 7.66 -6.41
CA ILE A 90 -2.56 8.70 -6.80
C ILE A 90 -3.14 9.59 -7.89
N LYS A 91 -3.74 8.97 -8.91
CA LYS A 91 -4.37 9.68 -10.02
C LYS A 91 -5.51 10.56 -9.53
N GLU A 92 -6.35 10.03 -8.67
CA GLU A 92 -7.47 10.75 -8.06
C GLU A 92 -6.99 11.98 -7.29
N ARG A 93 -5.92 11.83 -6.50
CA ARG A 93 -5.33 12.95 -5.75
C ARG A 93 -4.75 14.00 -6.68
N ALA A 94 -4.06 13.59 -7.74
CA ALA A 94 -3.46 14.50 -8.71
C ALA A 94 -4.54 15.29 -9.45
N GLU A 95 -5.62 14.63 -9.85
CA GLU A 95 -6.74 15.29 -10.51
C GLU A 95 -7.41 16.30 -9.58
N ARG A 96 -7.61 15.94 -8.33
CA ARG A 96 -8.20 16.85 -7.33
C ARG A 96 -7.34 18.08 -7.14
N ASP A 97 -6.02 17.91 -7.00
CA ASP A 97 -5.08 19.01 -6.81
C ASP A 97 -5.08 19.94 -8.03
N TRP A 98 -5.10 19.36 -9.23
CA TRP A 98 -5.14 20.14 -10.47
C TRP A 98 -6.42 20.95 -10.59
N LEU A 99 -7.58 20.33 -10.32
CA LEU A 99 -8.87 20.98 -10.42
C LEU A 99 -9.04 22.09 -9.37
N GLN A 100 -8.47 21.91 -8.18
CA GLN A 100 -8.52 22.93 -7.13
C GLN A 100 -7.60 24.11 -7.41
N ALA A 101 -6.48 23.86 -8.11
CA ALA A 101 -5.54 24.93 -8.48
C ALA A 101 -6.09 25.83 -9.59
N ALA A 102 -7.05 25.36 -10.35
CA ALA A 102 -7.71 26.12 -11.39
C ALA A 102 -8.76 27.05 -10.80
#